data_7afa9832472ff9c4ca6d37ac5414ddb6
#
_entry.id   7afa9832472ff9c4ca6d37ac5414ddb6
#
_cell.length_a   1.000
_cell.length_b   1.000
_cell.length_c   1.000
_cell.angle_alpha   90.00
_cell.angle_beta   90.00
_cell.angle_gamma   90.00
#
_symmetry.space_group_name_H-M   'P 1'
#
loop_
_entity.id
_entity.type
_entity.pdbx_description
1 polymer ?
#
loop_
_entity_poly.entity_id
_entity_poly.type
_entity_poly.pdbx_seq_one_letter_code
_entity_poly.pdbx_strand_id
1 'polypeptide(L)'
;MSSVPTRPAKPANASKSASSNSSSSPFRNVDRATPEQLRTRAWWLLVFTLIVPGLAQLVGGNRKLARFGLRATITIWSTLGFLLLLGLINRGWVIWLVTLPFVGTIISWMLIAYAVIFLVLAVDALRLSRLGKLFDRDKWIALGAFALVATLGTSAISWAGNFVGAGTGAIGSIFSQQGFSAPVDGRYNILLLGSDAGNDRFGVRPDSISVVSIDASTGKTVSISIPRNLQKAPFSGDSPLWSIYPNGWACGNDCLINALYKDVMDNHRDLYPDAEKQGSNPGIEATRDAVEGVTGLKIQSYVQIDMSEFASLIDALGGVRITIKQDLPIGGQRDDASDARGWLRASAEPQLLTGYQALWYARSRHGTSDYDRMLRQQEIQAAMLKQMDPANVLSRFQQIASASKELVLTDVPSGMLSVYLELAIKAKKLGIKNLALVPKNGFEPDAPDFDKIRGAVQTFIAKGKLS
;
A
#
# COMPACT_ATOMS: atom_id res chain seq x y z
N MET A 1 21.46 -93.85 -70.75
CA MET A 1 22.50 -93.61 -69.76
C MET A 1 22.56 -92.14 -69.46
N SER A 2 21.87 -91.77 -68.45
CA SER A 2 21.69 -90.36 -68.15
C SER A 2 22.18 -90.09 -66.70
N SER A 3 23.17 -89.30 -66.61
CA SER A 3 23.77 -88.84 -65.36
C SER A 3 23.05 -87.62 -64.82
N VAL A 4 22.51 -87.77 -63.63
CA VAL A 4 21.90 -86.64 -62.84
C VAL A 4 23.02 -85.92 -62.09
N PRO A 5 23.11 -84.60 -62.17
CA PRO A 5 24.06 -83.86 -61.33
C PRO A 5 23.43 -83.54 -59.98
N THR A 6 24.18 -83.82 -58.90
CA THR A 6 23.91 -83.49 -57.51
C THR A 6 24.11 -82.00 -57.25
N ARG A 7 23.13 -81.37 -56.61
CA ARG A 7 23.10 -79.95 -56.18
C ARG A 7 23.89 -79.77 -54.85
N PRO A 8 24.77 -78.78 -54.69
CA PRO A 8 25.48 -78.58 -53.46
C PRO A 8 24.60 -77.96 -52.38
N ALA A 9 24.79 -78.34 -51.13
CA ALA A 9 24.08 -77.86 -49.94
C ALA A 9 24.39 -76.44 -49.62
N LYS A 10 23.38 -75.68 -49.31
CA LYS A 10 23.42 -74.24 -48.88
C LYS A 10 23.93 -74.18 -47.49
N PRO A 11 24.88 -73.30 -47.14
CA PRO A 11 25.38 -73.15 -45.75
C PRO A 11 24.30 -72.52 -44.84
N ALA A 12 24.21 -73.03 -43.61
CA ALA A 12 23.29 -72.56 -42.56
C ALA A 12 23.61 -71.12 -42.18
N ASN A 13 22.62 -70.26 -42.32
CA ASN A 13 22.67 -68.90 -41.83
C ASN A 13 22.79 -68.92 -40.30
N ALA A 14 23.97 -68.50 -39.78
CA ALA A 14 24.15 -68.15 -38.38
C ALA A 14 23.30 -66.92 -38.10
N SER A 15 22.25 -67.13 -37.33
CA SER A 15 21.45 -66.01 -36.77
C SER A 15 22.31 -65.11 -35.89
N LYS A 16 22.69 -63.97 -36.47
CA LYS A 16 23.20 -62.84 -35.61
C LYS A 16 22.05 -62.45 -34.73
N SER A 17 22.13 -62.83 -33.46
CA SER A 17 21.36 -62.16 -32.36
C SER A 17 21.81 -60.71 -32.28
N ALA A 18 21.12 -59.84 -32.99
CA ALA A 18 21.23 -58.41 -32.75
C ALA A 18 20.69 -58.14 -31.36
N SER A 19 21.59 -57.97 -30.39
CA SER A 19 21.26 -57.37 -29.13
C SER A 19 20.83 -55.94 -29.42
N SER A 20 19.52 -55.72 -29.54
CA SER A 20 18.93 -54.41 -29.55
C SER A 20 19.11 -53.85 -28.13
N ASN A 21 20.22 -53.13 -27.91
CA ASN A 21 20.32 -52.16 -26.85
C ASN A 21 19.28 -51.04 -27.11
N SER A 22 18.01 -51.39 -26.94
CA SER A 22 17.00 -50.35 -26.76
C SER A 22 17.29 -49.74 -25.41
N SER A 23 17.93 -48.58 -25.41
CA SER A 23 18.03 -47.71 -24.25
C SER A 23 16.60 -47.37 -23.80
N SER A 24 16.03 -48.24 -22.95
CA SER A 24 14.69 -48.02 -22.40
C SER A 24 14.74 -46.82 -21.48
N SER A 25 14.21 -45.70 -21.98
CA SER A 25 14.09 -44.48 -21.19
C SER A 25 13.48 -44.85 -19.82
N PRO A 26 14.13 -44.49 -18.70
CA PRO A 26 13.66 -44.80 -17.36
C PRO A 26 12.29 -44.20 -17.05
N PHE A 27 11.80 -43.31 -17.89
CA PHE A 27 10.48 -42.69 -17.81
C PHE A 27 9.37 -43.56 -18.41
N ARG A 28 9.67 -44.42 -19.39
CA ARG A 28 8.64 -45.26 -20.09
C ARG A 28 8.47 -46.65 -19.46
N ASN A 29 9.55 -47.32 -19.09
CA ASN A 29 9.54 -48.70 -18.58
C ASN A 29 9.96 -48.79 -17.11
N VAL A 30 9.14 -48.27 -16.22
CA VAL A 30 9.42 -48.16 -14.76
C VAL A 30 9.58 -49.52 -14.07
N ASP A 31 8.91 -50.57 -14.59
CA ASP A 31 8.94 -51.87 -13.93
C ASP A 31 10.22 -52.66 -14.26
N ARG A 32 10.94 -52.28 -15.30
CA ARG A 32 12.25 -52.90 -15.70
C ARG A 32 13.45 -51.97 -15.35
N ALA A 33 13.21 -50.84 -14.73
CA ALA A 33 14.26 -49.86 -14.40
C ALA A 33 15.09 -50.33 -13.17
N THR A 34 16.40 -50.13 -13.24
CA THR A 34 17.31 -50.39 -12.12
C THR A 34 17.08 -49.34 -11.01
N PRO A 35 17.46 -49.63 -9.73
CA PRO A 35 17.36 -48.64 -8.62
C PRO A 35 18.05 -47.32 -8.92
N GLU A 36 19.18 -47.31 -9.62
CA GLU A 36 19.91 -46.09 -10.05
C GLU A 36 19.12 -45.27 -11.06
N GLN A 37 18.48 -45.92 -12.01
CA GLN A 37 17.61 -45.27 -12.98
C GLN A 37 16.35 -44.69 -12.32
N LEU A 38 15.81 -45.39 -11.34
CA LEU A 38 14.67 -44.88 -10.52
C LEU A 38 15.06 -43.68 -9.68
N ARG A 39 16.28 -43.68 -9.10
CA ARG A 39 16.83 -42.51 -8.39
C ARG A 39 16.91 -41.29 -9.31
N THR A 40 17.52 -41.45 -10.52
CA THR A 40 17.61 -40.36 -11.48
C THR A 40 16.23 -39.88 -11.92
N ARG A 41 15.26 -40.78 -12.10
CA ARG A 41 13.89 -40.44 -12.38
C ARG A 41 13.24 -39.63 -11.27
N ALA A 42 13.41 -40.02 -9.99
CA ALA A 42 12.84 -39.33 -8.85
C ALA A 42 13.33 -37.87 -8.79
N TRP A 43 14.63 -37.65 -8.98
CA TRP A 43 15.19 -36.28 -9.03
C TRP A 43 14.65 -35.45 -10.20
N TRP A 44 14.52 -36.02 -11.40
CA TRP A 44 13.95 -35.31 -12.51
C TRP A 44 12.45 -34.96 -12.30
N LEU A 45 11.67 -35.89 -11.73
CA LEU A 45 10.27 -35.58 -11.39
C LEU A 45 10.17 -34.46 -10.36
N LEU A 46 11.06 -34.41 -9.38
CA LEU A 46 11.14 -33.31 -8.42
C LEU A 46 11.49 -31.99 -9.10
N VAL A 47 12.52 -31.96 -9.95
CA VAL A 47 12.93 -30.77 -10.70
C VAL A 47 11.79 -30.28 -11.61
N PHE A 48 11.10 -31.18 -12.32
CA PHE A 48 9.96 -30.82 -13.14
C PHE A 48 8.80 -30.26 -12.32
N THR A 49 8.54 -30.80 -11.12
CA THR A 49 7.52 -30.29 -10.21
C THR A 49 7.87 -28.87 -9.74
N LEU A 50 9.17 -28.59 -9.50
CA LEU A 50 9.62 -27.29 -9.03
C LEU A 50 9.59 -26.23 -10.14
N ILE A 51 10.06 -26.55 -11.36
CA ILE A 51 10.18 -25.59 -12.45
C ILE A 51 8.85 -25.37 -13.16
N VAL A 52 8.17 -26.46 -13.56
CA VAL A 52 6.89 -26.40 -14.29
C VAL A 52 5.93 -27.40 -13.67
N PRO A 53 5.16 -27.01 -12.64
CA PRO A 53 4.16 -27.89 -12.04
C PRO A 53 3.18 -28.45 -13.08
N GLY A 54 3.03 -29.77 -13.10
CA GLY A 54 2.27 -30.51 -14.11
C GLY A 54 3.14 -31.24 -15.15
N LEU A 55 4.39 -30.82 -15.36
CA LEU A 55 5.30 -31.49 -16.30
C LEU A 55 5.74 -32.89 -15.79
N ALA A 56 5.97 -33.00 -14.49
CA ALA A 56 6.28 -34.29 -13.85
C ALA A 56 5.20 -35.35 -14.13
N GLN A 57 3.92 -34.96 -14.08
CA GLN A 57 2.78 -35.84 -14.40
C GLN A 57 2.73 -36.24 -15.86
N LEU A 58 3.09 -35.31 -16.75
CA LEU A 58 3.13 -35.57 -18.18
C LEU A 58 4.17 -36.64 -18.50
N VAL A 59 5.39 -36.50 -17.98
CA VAL A 59 6.51 -37.41 -18.16
C VAL A 59 6.27 -38.72 -17.40
N GLY A 60 5.69 -38.65 -16.20
CA GLY A 60 5.38 -39.78 -15.34
C GLY A 60 4.20 -40.64 -15.76
N GLY A 61 3.40 -40.17 -16.74
CA GLY A 61 2.31 -40.94 -17.35
C GLY A 61 0.89 -40.60 -16.88
N ASN A 62 0.72 -39.70 -15.90
CA ASN A 62 -0.59 -39.24 -15.43
C ASN A 62 -1.13 -38.08 -16.31
N ARG A 63 -1.57 -38.40 -17.54
CA ARG A 63 -1.96 -37.41 -18.55
C ARG A 63 -3.16 -36.52 -18.15
N LYS A 64 -4.10 -37.04 -17.31
CA LYS A 64 -5.27 -36.25 -16.87
C LYS A 64 -4.83 -35.14 -15.94
N LEU A 65 -4.07 -35.49 -14.91
CA LEU A 65 -3.56 -34.54 -13.92
C LEU A 65 -2.51 -33.57 -14.52
N ALA A 66 -1.68 -34.08 -15.47
CA ALA A 66 -0.75 -33.26 -16.23
C ALA A 66 -1.44 -32.12 -16.99
N ARG A 67 -2.51 -32.42 -17.72
CA ARG A 67 -3.27 -31.39 -18.46
C ARG A 67 -3.88 -30.36 -17.57
N PHE A 68 -4.42 -30.79 -16.42
CA PHE A 68 -4.99 -29.87 -15.43
C PHE A 68 -3.90 -29.00 -14.80
N GLY A 69 -2.83 -29.61 -14.30
CA GLY A 69 -1.71 -28.90 -13.67
C GLY A 69 -1.02 -27.91 -14.60
N LEU A 70 -0.73 -28.31 -15.85
CA LEU A 70 -0.12 -27.44 -16.85
C LEU A 70 -1.03 -26.25 -17.22
N ARG A 71 -2.35 -26.46 -17.37
CA ARG A 71 -3.28 -25.37 -17.62
C ARG A 71 -3.27 -24.36 -16.46
N ALA A 72 -3.34 -24.85 -15.22
CA ALA A 72 -3.28 -23.99 -14.03
C ALA A 72 -1.96 -23.21 -13.98
N THR A 73 -0.82 -23.87 -14.21
CA THR A 73 0.50 -23.24 -14.23
C THR A 73 0.62 -22.18 -15.33
N ILE A 74 0.16 -22.51 -16.56
CA ILE A 74 0.17 -21.55 -17.68
C ILE A 74 -0.72 -20.36 -17.37
N THR A 75 -1.91 -20.56 -16.78
CA THR A 75 -2.80 -19.45 -16.38
C THR A 75 -2.12 -18.52 -15.40
N ILE A 76 -1.52 -19.05 -14.33
CA ILE A 76 -0.80 -18.23 -13.34
C ILE A 76 0.38 -17.48 -13.98
N TRP A 77 1.21 -18.15 -14.76
CA TRP A 77 2.36 -17.54 -15.40
C TRP A 77 1.97 -16.50 -16.45
N SER A 78 0.89 -16.76 -17.21
CA SER A 78 0.36 -15.79 -18.18
C SER A 78 -0.19 -14.54 -17.45
N THR A 79 -0.88 -14.72 -16.33
CA THR A 79 -1.37 -13.59 -15.52
C THR A 79 -0.22 -12.76 -14.97
N LEU A 80 0.80 -13.42 -14.38
CA LEU A 80 1.98 -12.73 -13.86
C LEU A 80 2.78 -12.05 -14.98
N GLY A 81 2.96 -12.72 -16.11
CA GLY A 81 3.63 -12.16 -17.29
C GLY A 81 2.88 -10.96 -17.86
N PHE A 82 1.56 -11.03 -17.92
CA PHE A 82 0.71 -9.90 -18.34
C PHE A 82 0.85 -8.70 -17.40
N LEU A 83 0.78 -8.91 -16.07
CA LEU A 83 0.98 -7.84 -15.09
C LEU A 83 2.39 -7.24 -15.18
N LEU A 84 3.42 -8.08 -15.39
CA LEU A 84 4.79 -7.60 -15.57
C LEU A 84 4.91 -6.73 -16.83
N LEU A 85 4.41 -7.18 -17.96
CA LEU A 85 4.41 -6.43 -19.21
C LEU A 85 3.65 -5.11 -19.09
N LEU A 86 2.47 -5.16 -18.46
CA LEU A 86 1.69 -3.96 -18.17
C LEU A 86 2.50 -2.96 -17.32
N GLY A 87 3.23 -3.46 -16.32
CA GLY A 87 4.08 -2.65 -15.45
C GLY A 87 5.29 -2.05 -16.15
N LEU A 88 5.83 -2.72 -17.16
CA LEU A 88 6.91 -2.19 -18.00
C LEU A 88 6.40 -1.07 -18.93
N ILE A 89 5.17 -1.17 -19.44
CA ILE A 89 4.53 -0.17 -20.29
C ILE A 89 4.09 1.03 -19.46
N ASN A 90 3.31 0.80 -18.42
CA ASN A 90 2.79 1.85 -17.54
C ASN A 90 2.53 1.30 -16.12
N ARG A 91 3.37 1.71 -15.18
CA ARG A 91 3.25 1.30 -13.76
C ARG A 91 1.93 1.71 -13.13
N GLY A 92 1.36 2.85 -13.54
CA GLY A 92 0.08 3.34 -13.03
C GLY A 92 -1.07 2.38 -13.31
N TRP A 93 -1.09 1.72 -14.47
CA TRP A 93 -2.13 0.75 -14.81
C TRP A 93 -2.09 -0.51 -13.94
N VAL A 94 -0.88 -0.98 -13.59
CA VAL A 94 -0.77 -2.14 -12.67
C VAL A 94 -1.24 -1.76 -11.29
N ILE A 95 -0.82 -0.59 -10.79
CA ILE A 95 -1.24 -0.09 -9.48
C ILE A 95 -2.76 0.07 -9.48
N TRP A 96 -3.34 0.72 -10.48
CA TRP A 96 -4.79 0.86 -10.62
C TRP A 96 -5.51 -0.50 -10.63
N LEU A 97 -5.03 -1.45 -11.43
CA LEU A 97 -5.65 -2.78 -11.54
C LEU A 97 -5.60 -3.54 -10.20
N VAL A 98 -4.45 -3.49 -9.51
CA VAL A 98 -4.26 -4.22 -8.24
C VAL A 98 -4.98 -3.53 -7.07
N THR A 99 -5.20 -2.22 -7.15
CA THR A 99 -5.97 -1.49 -6.13
C THR A 99 -7.48 -1.66 -6.26
N LEU A 100 -7.97 -2.23 -7.37
CA LEU A 100 -9.38 -2.62 -7.47
C LEU A 100 -9.66 -3.80 -6.52
N PRO A 101 -10.55 -3.66 -5.51
CA PRO A 101 -10.69 -4.67 -4.45
C PRO A 101 -11.07 -6.07 -4.99
N PHE A 102 -11.91 -6.15 -6.03
CA PHE A 102 -12.31 -7.41 -6.63
C PHE A 102 -11.17 -8.11 -7.38
N VAL A 103 -10.28 -7.36 -8.04
CA VAL A 103 -9.15 -7.92 -8.80
C VAL A 103 -8.14 -8.57 -7.87
N GLY A 104 -7.73 -7.88 -6.82
CA GLY A 104 -6.82 -8.44 -5.84
C GLY A 104 -7.41 -9.62 -5.09
N THR A 105 -8.71 -9.59 -4.78
CA THR A 105 -9.42 -10.74 -4.20
C THR A 105 -9.39 -11.94 -5.14
N ILE A 106 -9.65 -11.76 -6.43
CA ILE A 106 -9.57 -12.84 -7.43
C ILE A 106 -8.15 -13.41 -7.51
N ILE A 107 -7.13 -12.54 -7.58
CA ILE A 107 -5.72 -12.97 -7.63
C ILE A 107 -5.36 -13.76 -6.37
N SER A 108 -5.79 -13.31 -5.20
CA SER A 108 -5.58 -14.01 -3.92
C SER A 108 -6.15 -15.42 -3.96
N TRP A 109 -7.42 -15.57 -4.31
CA TRP A 109 -8.07 -16.88 -4.42
C TRP A 109 -7.46 -17.77 -5.49
N MET A 110 -7.03 -17.22 -6.63
CA MET A 110 -6.30 -17.94 -7.66
C MET A 110 -4.99 -18.52 -7.14
N LEU A 111 -4.22 -17.74 -6.39
CA LEU A 111 -2.96 -18.19 -5.80
C LEU A 111 -3.20 -19.25 -4.72
N ILE A 112 -4.18 -19.09 -3.86
CA ILE A 112 -4.53 -20.09 -2.83
C ILE A 112 -5.00 -21.40 -3.49
N ALA A 113 -5.87 -21.32 -4.49
CA ALA A 113 -6.30 -22.50 -5.25
C ALA A 113 -5.11 -23.18 -5.96
N TYR A 114 -4.18 -22.38 -6.51
CA TYR A 114 -2.98 -22.93 -7.13
C TYR A 114 -2.02 -23.57 -6.12
N ALA A 115 -1.93 -23.06 -4.89
CA ALA A 115 -1.17 -23.71 -3.82
C ALA A 115 -1.70 -25.12 -3.52
N VAL A 116 -3.02 -25.29 -3.49
CA VAL A 116 -3.66 -26.62 -3.34
C VAL A 116 -3.35 -27.53 -4.54
N ILE A 117 -3.45 -26.99 -5.76
CA ILE A 117 -3.11 -27.74 -6.98
C ILE A 117 -1.63 -28.15 -6.96
N PHE A 118 -0.73 -27.23 -6.57
CA PHE A 118 0.71 -27.53 -6.45
C PHE A 118 0.99 -28.66 -5.46
N LEU A 119 0.32 -28.64 -4.30
CA LEU A 119 0.45 -29.71 -3.31
C LEU A 119 0.00 -31.06 -3.88
N VAL A 120 -1.15 -31.10 -4.56
CA VAL A 120 -1.66 -32.32 -5.21
C VAL A 120 -0.67 -32.83 -6.27
N LEU A 121 -0.10 -31.92 -7.07
CA LEU A 121 0.91 -32.28 -8.06
C LEU A 121 2.19 -32.80 -7.43
N ALA A 122 2.65 -32.19 -6.35
CA ALA A 122 3.85 -32.64 -5.62
C ALA A 122 3.65 -34.04 -5.00
N VAL A 123 2.48 -34.30 -4.41
CA VAL A 123 2.11 -35.63 -3.86
C VAL A 123 2.01 -36.69 -4.99
N ASP A 124 1.41 -36.36 -6.13
CA ASP A 124 1.33 -37.28 -7.25
C ASP A 124 2.72 -37.54 -7.88
N ALA A 125 3.59 -36.52 -7.97
CA ALA A 125 4.97 -36.69 -8.42
C ALA A 125 5.76 -37.61 -7.48
N LEU A 126 5.57 -37.50 -6.18
CA LEU A 126 6.11 -38.41 -5.18
C LEU A 126 5.60 -39.85 -5.40
N ARG A 127 4.31 -40.04 -5.66
CA ARG A 127 3.72 -41.35 -6.01
C ARG A 127 4.32 -41.92 -7.28
N LEU A 128 4.49 -41.08 -8.31
CA LEU A 128 5.07 -41.48 -9.62
C LEU A 128 6.56 -41.83 -9.52
N SER A 129 7.28 -41.35 -8.53
CA SER A 129 8.70 -41.68 -8.31
C SER A 129 8.93 -43.13 -7.85
N ARG A 130 7.88 -43.82 -7.38
CA ARG A 130 7.93 -45.23 -6.90
C ARG A 130 9.04 -45.49 -5.88
N LEU A 131 9.13 -44.68 -4.83
CA LEU A 131 10.16 -44.72 -3.79
C LEU A 131 10.38 -46.13 -3.18
N GLY A 132 9.34 -46.98 -3.16
CA GLY A 132 9.44 -48.34 -2.60
C GLY A 132 10.41 -49.26 -3.34
N LYS A 133 10.86 -48.89 -4.55
CA LYS A 133 11.84 -49.65 -5.36
C LYS A 133 13.26 -49.07 -5.30
N LEU A 134 13.49 -48.00 -4.48
CA LEU A 134 14.79 -47.40 -4.26
C LEU A 134 15.53 -48.08 -3.11
N PHE A 135 16.85 -47.90 -3.03
CA PHE A 135 17.62 -48.28 -1.85
C PHE A 135 17.16 -47.44 -0.62
N ASP A 136 17.22 -47.99 0.55
CA ASP A 136 16.66 -47.39 1.77
C ASP A 136 17.17 -45.94 2.01
N ARG A 137 18.45 -45.69 1.84
CA ARG A 137 19.02 -44.35 1.98
C ARG A 137 18.45 -43.36 0.96
N ASP A 138 18.41 -43.75 -0.31
CA ASP A 138 17.92 -42.89 -1.40
C ASP A 138 16.42 -42.61 -1.29
N LYS A 139 15.67 -43.60 -0.77
CA LYS A 139 14.23 -43.47 -0.50
C LYS A 139 13.95 -42.36 0.51
N TRP A 140 14.66 -42.33 1.64
CA TRP A 140 14.45 -41.31 2.68
C TRP A 140 14.91 -39.93 2.24
N ILE A 141 16.02 -39.84 1.50
CA ILE A 141 16.51 -38.57 0.92
C ILE A 141 15.50 -38.01 -0.09
N ALA A 142 14.99 -38.84 -1.00
CA ALA A 142 14.00 -38.43 -1.99
C ALA A 142 12.68 -38.02 -1.30
N LEU A 143 12.20 -38.80 -0.32
CA LEU A 143 11.01 -38.45 0.46
C LEU A 143 11.15 -37.09 1.15
N GLY A 144 12.28 -36.85 1.82
CA GLY A 144 12.58 -35.58 2.46
C GLY A 144 12.62 -34.41 1.46
N ALA A 145 13.25 -34.62 0.29
CA ALA A 145 13.33 -33.60 -0.75
C ALA A 145 11.93 -33.25 -1.35
N PHE A 146 11.10 -34.26 -1.61
CA PHE A 146 9.72 -34.01 -2.08
C PHE A 146 8.86 -33.33 -1.01
N ALA A 147 8.98 -33.76 0.26
CA ALA A 147 8.28 -33.11 1.37
C ALA A 147 8.71 -31.64 1.53
N LEU A 148 10.02 -31.37 1.40
CA LEU A 148 10.56 -30.00 1.46
C LEU A 148 10.01 -29.14 0.31
N VAL A 149 10.05 -29.63 -0.94
CA VAL A 149 9.53 -28.90 -2.10
C VAL A 149 8.03 -28.68 -1.97
N ALA A 150 7.28 -29.70 -1.54
CA ALA A 150 5.83 -29.60 -1.36
C ALA A 150 5.48 -28.55 -0.28
N THR A 151 6.15 -28.59 0.87
CA THR A 151 5.87 -27.65 1.97
C THR A 151 6.32 -26.22 1.62
N LEU A 152 7.56 -26.02 1.18
CA LEU A 152 8.07 -24.70 0.84
C LEU A 152 7.31 -24.08 -0.34
N GLY A 153 7.04 -24.85 -1.41
CA GLY A 153 6.31 -24.37 -2.57
C GLY A 153 4.87 -23.98 -2.22
N THR A 154 4.14 -24.85 -1.53
CA THR A 154 2.76 -24.56 -1.09
C THR A 154 2.73 -23.39 -0.14
N SER A 155 3.64 -23.32 0.82
CA SER A 155 3.71 -22.21 1.78
C SER A 155 4.01 -20.88 1.12
N ALA A 156 4.98 -20.86 0.19
CA ALA A 156 5.33 -19.63 -0.54
C ALA A 156 4.17 -19.11 -1.40
N ILE A 157 3.49 -20.01 -2.12
CA ILE A 157 2.33 -19.63 -2.95
C ILE A 157 1.16 -19.16 -2.08
N SER A 158 0.87 -19.88 -0.98
CA SER A 158 -0.19 -19.49 -0.03
C SER A 158 0.13 -18.16 0.65
N TRP A 159 1.39 -17.96 1.04
CA TRP A 159 1.82 -16.68 1.62
C TRP A 159 1.61 -15.53 0.63
N ALA A 160 1.99 -15.70 -0.64
CA ALA A 160 1.75 -14.69 -1.68
C ALA A 160 0.25 -14.40 -1.86
N GLY A 161 -0.60 -15.44 -1.88
CA GLY A 161 -2.05 -15.28 -1.96
C GLY A 161 -2.62 -14.52 -0.77
N ASN A 162 -2.24 -14.89 0.44
CA ASN A 162 -2.66 -14.20 1.66
C ASN A 162 -2.14 -12.75 1.73
N PHE A 163 -0.91 -12.52 1.27
CA PHE A 163 -0.34 -11.17 1.19
C PHE A 163 -1.16 -10.26 0.29
N VAL A 164 -1.53 -10.73 -0.91
CA VAL A 164 -2.39 -9.97 -1.84
C VAL A 164 -3.78 -9.76 -1.21
N GLY A 165 -4.38 -10.80 -0.62
CA GLY A 165 -5.71 -10.72 0.00
C GLY A 165 -5.76 -9.74 1.17
N ALA A 166 -4.75 -9.77 2.04
CA ALA A 166 -4.64 -8.84 3.16
C ALA A 166 -4.44 -7.39 2.67
N GLY A 167 -3.61 -7.19 1.64
CA GLY A 167 -3.41 -5.87 1.03
C GLY A 167 -4.70 -5.28 0.46
N THR A 168 -5.46 -6.06 -0.31
CA THR A 168 -6.73 -5.60 -0.88
C THR A 168 -7.82 -5.39 0.17
N GLY A 169 -7.88 -6.24 1.19
CA GLY A 169 -8.80 -6.06 2.33
C GLY A 169 -8.50 -4.78 3.10
N ALA A 170 -7.22 -4.45 3.30
CA ALA A 170 -6.79 -3.22 3.95
C ALA A 170 -7.13 -1.98 3.11
N ILE A 171 -6.93 -2.01 1.79
CA ILE A 171 -7.35 -0.92 0.90
C ILE A 171 -8.86 -0.71 1.02
N GLY A 172 -9.65 -1.77 0.94
CA GLY A 172 -11.11 -1.68 1.02
C GLY A 172 -11.67 -1.23 2.38
N SER A 173 -10.89 -1.36 3.47
CA SER A 173 -11.30 -0.91 4.81
C SER A 173 -10.91 0.52 5.14
N ILE A 174 -9.90 1.08 4.47
CA ILE A 174 -9.39 2.45 4.72
C ILE A 174 -9.99 3.43 3.72
N PHE A 175 -10.05 3.06 2.44
CA PHE A 175 -10.43 3.95 1.35
C PHE A 175 -11.88 3.74 0.94
N SER A 176 -12.55 4.85 0.59
CA SER A 176 -13.94 4.78 0.15
C SER A 176 -14.09 4.00 -1.16
N GLN A 177 -15.22 3.34 -1.34
CA GLN A 177 -15.56 2.67 -2.59
C GLN A 177 -16.22 3.61 -3.62
N GLN A 178 -16.26 4.90 -3.33
CA GLN A 178 -16.79 5.91 -4.23
C GLN A 178 -15.95 6.00 -5.51
N GLY A 179 -16.58 6.55 -6.56
CA GLY A 179 -16.01 6.63 -7.89
C GLY A 179 -14.81 7.58 -8.00
N PHE A 180 -14.31 7.73 -9.23
CA PHE A 180 -13.23 8.64 -9.56
C PHE A 180 -13.63 10.10 -9.27
N SER A 181 -12.75 10.84 -8.57
CA SER A 181 -12.89 12.28 -8.35
C SER A 181 -12.07 13.03 -9.41
N ALA A 182 -12.73 13.93 -10.15
CA ALA A 182 -12.04 14.77 -11.12
C ALA A 182 -11.32 15.94 -10.43
N PRO A 183 -10.20 16.43 -10.99
CA PRO A 183 -9.57 17.64 -10.46
C PRO A 183 -10.48 18.86 -10.72
N VAL A 184 -10.51 19.78 -9.74
CA VAL A 184 -11.18 21.08 -9.87
C VAL A 184 -10.13 22.13 -10.21
N ASP A 185 -10.38 22.95 -11.21
CA ASP A 185 -9.41 23.94 -11.72
C ASP A 185 -8.01 23.35 -12.00
N GLY A 186 -7.99 22.09 -12.49
CA GLY A 186 -6.76 21.36 -12.79
C GLY A 186 -5.97 20.89 -11.56
N ARG A 187 -6.57 20.91 -10.36
CA ARG A 187 -5.91 20.56 -9.11
C ARG A 187 -6.73 19.57 -8.28
N TYR A 188 -6.02 18.77 -7.52
CA TYR A 188 -6.58 17.99 -6.43
C TYR A 188 -6.28 18.66 -5.11
N ASN A 189 -7.31 19.01 -4.35
CA ASN A 189 -7.20 19.63 -3.03
C ASN A 189 -7.63 18.62 -1.97
N ILE A 190 -6.73 18.28 -1.07
CA ILE A 190 -6.93 17.29 -0.02
C ILE A 190 -6.83 18.00 1.31
N LEU A 191 -7.88 17.92 2.12
CA LEU A 191 -7.88 18.43 3.49
C LEU A 191 -7.15 17.43 4.39
N LEU A 192 -6.10 17.88 5.08
CA LEU A 192 -5.41 17.09 6.08
C LEU A 192 -5.78 17.59 7.47
N LEU A 193 -6.31 16.72 8.30
CA LEU A 193 -6.69 16.97 9.67
C LEU A 193 -5.85 16.11 10.62
N GLY A 194 -5.15 16.74 11.56
CA GLY A 194 -4.52 16.06 12.68
C GLY A 194 -5.35 16.29 13.94
N SER A 195 -5.90 15.23 14.51
CA SER A 195 -6.72 15.30 15.72
C SER A 195 -5.99 14.74 16.94
N ASP A 196 -6.30 15.27 18.11
CA ASP A 196 -5.88 14.73 19.40
C ASP A 196 -7.11 14.11 20.09
N ALA A 197 -7.48 12.93 19.64
CA ALA A 197 -8.61 12.15 20.18
C ALA A 197 -8.18 11.27 21.36
N GLY A 198 -7.33 11.78 22.27
CA GLY A 198 -6.92 11.04 23.47
C GLY A 198 -8.12 10.55 24.27
N ASN A 199 -8.04 9.33 24.84
CA ASN A 199 -9.09 8.67 25.63
C ASN A 199 -9.63 9.53 26.79
N ASP A 200 -8.95 10.62 27.16
CA ASP A 200 -9.27 11.50 28.29
C ASP A 200 -9.95 12.81 27.86
N ARG A 201 -10.26 13.00 26.56
CA ARG A 201 -10.81 14.26 26.06
C ARG A 201 -12.18 14.06 25.43
N PHE A 202 -13.16 14.79 25.94
CA PHE A 202 -14.51 14.86 25.36
C PHE A 202 -14.46 15.61 24.02
N GLY A 203 -14.61 14.89 22.94
CA GLY A 203 -14.79 15.38 21.57
C GLY A 203 -13.48 15.65 20.80
N VAL A 204 -13.50 15.28 19.54
CA VAL A 204 -12.39 15.50 18.58
C VAL A 204 -12.32 16.98 18.22
N ARG A 205 -11.13 17.57 18.32
CA ARG A 205 -10.82 18.91 17.78
C ARG A 205 -9.57 18.80 16.93
N PRO A 206 -9.62 19.16 15.65
CA PRO A 206 -8.42 19.19 14.82
C PRO A 206 -7.43 20.23 15.33
N ASP A 207 -6.25 19.77 15.75
CA ASP A 207 -5.16 20.64 16.19
C ASP A 207 -4.21 21.02 15.03
N SER A 208 -4.32 20.32 13.92
CA SER A 208 -3.62 20.59 12.66
C SER A 208 -4.63 20.61 11.52
N ILE A 209 -4.70 21.72 10.81
CA ILE A 209 -5.60 21.92 9.66
C ILE A 209 -4.73 22.40 8.49
N SER A 210 -4.69 21.63 7.41
CA SER A 210 -3.98 22.05 6.20
C SER A 210 -4.64 21.53 4.93
N VAL A 211 -4.46 22.25 3.83
CA VAL A 211 -4.87 21.81 2.49
C VAL A 211 -3.63 21.52 1.67
N VAL A 212 -3.54 20.32 1.13
CA VAL A 212 -2.54 19.95 0.13
C VAL A 212 -3.18 20.07 -1.25
N SER A 213 -2.74 21.07 -2.02
CA SER A 213 -3.19 21.33 -3.37
C SER A 213 -2.15 20.85 -4.37
N ILE A 214 -2.53 19.91 -5.25
CA ILE A 214 -1.63 19.23 -6.18
C ILE A 214 -2.11 19.51 -7.61
N ASP A 215 -1.25 20.06 -8.45
CA ASP A 215 -1.51 20.21 -9.88
C ASP A 215 -1.60 18.82 -10.54
N ALA A 216 -2.73 18.54 -11.17
CA ALA A 216 -3.05 17.22 -11.71
C ALA A 216 -2.13 16.78 -12.86
N SER A 217 -1.54 17.73 -13.58
CA SER A 217 -0.67 17.46 -14.72
C SER A 217 0.81 17.39 -14.33
N THR A 218 1.27 18.36 -13.57
CA THR A 218 2.69 18.53 -13.25
C THR A 218 3.11 17.90 -11.94
N GLY A 219 2.19 17.70 -11.00
CA GLY A 219 2.47 17.30 -9.61
C GLY A 219 3.04 18.44 -8.73
N LYS A 220 3.04 19.69 -9.20
CA LYS A 220 3.43 20.83 -8.35
C LYS A 220 2.50 20.91 -7.16
N THR A 221 3.07 20.86 -5.96
CA THR A 221 2.33 20.74 -4.70
C THR A 221 2.55 21.96 -3.82
N VAL A 222 1.45 22.45 -3.27
CA VAL A 222 1.41 23.51 -2.26
C VAL A 222 0.70 22.98 -1.03
N SER A 223 1.28 23.17 0.16
CA SER A 223 0.63 22.93 1.45
C SER A 223 0.25 24.27 2.08
N ILE A 224 -1.03 24.45 2.38
CA ILE A 224 -1.59 25.64 2.98
C ILE A 224 -2.02 25.27 4.40
N SER A 225 -1.35 25.81 5.41
CA SER A 225 -1.69 25.55 6.81
C SER A 225 -2.54 26.67 7.39
N ILE A 226 -3.63 26.30 8.05
CA ILE A 226 -4.61 27.17 8.65
C ILE A 226 -4.46 27.11 10.16
N PRO A 227 -4.29 28.25 10.86
CA PRO A 227 -4.20 28.25 12.32
C PRO A 227 -5.49 27.73 12.93
N ARG A 228 -5.37 26.80 13.89
CA ARG A 228 -6.53 26.24 14.60
C ARG A 228 -7.35 27.29 15.35
N ASN A 229 -6.72 28.43 15.69
CA ASN A 229 -7.34 29.57 16.37
C ASN A 229 -7.88 30.62 15.41
N LEU A 230 -7.97 30.35 14.11
CA LEU A 230 -8.59 31.25 13.15
C LEU A 230 -10.05 31.51 13.54
N GLN A 231 -10.42 32.78 13.63
CA GLN A 231 -11.76 33.23 13.99
C GLN A 231 -12.57 33.64 12.76
N LYS A 232 -13.88 33.78 12.95
CA LYS A 232 -14.83 34.32 11.97
C LYS A 232 -14.80 33.58 10.61
N ALA A 233 -14.47 32.28 10.61
CA ALA A 233 -14.34 31.53 9.38
C ALA A 233 -15.65 31.55 8.58
N PRO A 234 -15.64 32.03 7.32
CA PRO A 234 -16.77 31.85 6.42
C PRO A 234 -16.86 30.41 5.96
N PHE A 235 -18.00 30.02 5.43
CA PHE A 235 -18.23 28.71 4.88
C PHE A 235 -18.21 28.73 3.33
N SER A 236 -18.19 27.57 2.70
CA SER A 236 -18.48 27.42 1.27
C SER A 236 -19.87 27.98 0.94
N GLY A 237 -20.07 28.42 -0.30
CA GLY A 237 -21.32 29.10 -0.67
C GLY A 237 -22.57 28.25 -0.55
N ASP A 238 -22.44 26.93 -0.66
CA ASP A 238 -23.49 25.92 -0.59
C ASP A 238 -23.59 25.24 0.78
N SER A 239 -22.85 25.70 1.78
CA SER A 239 -22.83 25.11 3.12
C SER A 239 -24.17 25.25 3.86
N PRO A 240 -24.70 24.17 4.45
CA PRO A 240 -25.90 24.23 5.29
C PRO A 240 -25.68 25.03 6.58
N LEU A 241 -24.43 25.26 6.99
CA LEU A 241 -24.07 26.03 8.18
C LEU A 241 -24.53 27.49 8.11
N TRP A 242 -24.74 28.05 6.92
CA TRP A 242 -25.27 29.40 6.77
C TRP A 242 -26.67 29.57 7.38
N SER A 243 -27.42 28.46 7.51
CA SER A 243 -28.76 28.49 8.11
C SER A 243 -28.75 28.77 9.61
N ILE A 244 -27.66 28.39 10.30
CA ILE A 244 -27.52 28.55 11.75
C ILE A 244 -26.46 29.60 12.13
N TYR A 245 -25.46 29.83 11.24
CA TYR A 245 -24.40 30.82 11.45
C TYR A 245 -24.34 31.80 10.25
N PRO A 246 -25.31 32.72 10.14
CA PRO A 246 -25.43 33.60 8.95
C PRO A 246 -24.27 34.59 8.78
N ASN A 247 -23.47 34.80 9.83
CA ASN A 247 -22.27 35.67 9.82
C ASN A 247 -20.97 34.85 9.76
N GLY A 248 -21.02 33.56 9.38
CA GLY A 248 -19.91 32.63 9.50
C GLY A 248 -19.71 32.15 10.95
N TRP A 249 -18.66 31.39 11.18
CA TRP A 249 -18.31 30.88 12.53
C TRP A 249 -17.73 31.99 13.41
N ALA A 250 -18.60 32.89 13.92
CA ALA A 250 -18.23 34.13 14.53
C ALA A 250 -18.95 34.36 15.89
N CYS A 251 -18.43 33.79 16.95
CA CYS A 251 -18.92 34.02 18.33
C CYS A 251 -17.78 34.42 19.31
N GLY A 252 -16.78 35.13 18.80
CA GLY A 252 -15.63 35.56 19.58
C GLY A 252 -14.59 34.45 19.83
N ASN A 253 -13.99 34.44 21.02
CA ASN A 253 -12.88 33.53 21.33
C ASN A 253 -13.28 32.04 21.41
N ASP A 254 -14.55 31.72 21.51
CA ASP A 254 -15.05 30.35 21.57
C ASP A 254 -15.25 29.74 20.19
N CYS A 255 -15.42 30.59 19.14
CA CYS A 255 -15.60 30.18 17.75
C CYS A 255 -14.27 30.13 16.99
N LEU A 256 -13.34 29.35 17.49
CA LEU A 256 -12.13 29.00 16.75
C LEU A 256 -12.44 27.95 15.70
N ILE A 257 -11.78 27.98 14.54
CA ILE A 257 -12.07 27.05 13.42
C ILE A 257 -11.99 25.58 13.86
N ASN A 258 -11.10 25.22 14.79
CA ASN A 258 -10.99 23.85 15.29
C ASN A 258 -12.14 23.43 16.24
N ALA A 259 -12.91 24.38 16.76
CA ALA A 259 -14.06 24.08 17.61
C ALA A 259 -15.31 23.72 16.80
N LEU A 260 -15.38 24.14 15.53
CA LEU A 260 -16.51 23.88 14.65
C LEU A 260 -16.80 22.39 14.47
N TYR A 261 -15.74 21.58 14.34
CA TYR A 261 -15.88 20.12 14.24
C TYR A 261 -16.71 19.56 15.41
N LYS A 262 -16.31 19.93 16.64
CA LYS A 262 -16.96 19.45 17.84
C LYS A 262 -18.38 19.99 17.97
N ASP A 263 -18.60 21.25 17.69
CA ASP A 263 -19.91 21.88 17.77
C ASP A 263 -20.92 21.19 16.87
N VAL A 264 -20.56 20.94 15.59
CA VAL A 264 -21.44 20.26 14.66
C VAL A 264 -21.66 18.78 15.04
N MET A 265 -20.64 18.10 15.57
CA MET A 265 -20.78 16.73 16.05
C MET A 265 -21.70 16.61 17.27
N ASP A 266 -21.71 17.59 18.13
CA ASP A 266 -22.52 17.56 19.37
C ASP A 266 -23.93 18.09 19.14
N ASN A 267 -24.10 19.13 18.32
CA ASN A 267 -25.32 19.92 18.28
C ASN A 267 -26.05 19.92 16.93
N HIS A 268 -25.37 19.63 15.80
CA HIS A 268 -25.89 19.92 14.46
C HIS A 268 -25.58 18.81 13.42
N ARG A 269 -25.58 17.53 13.84
CA ARG A 269 -25.31 16.38 12.95
C ARG A 269 -26.30 16.28 11.80
N ASP A 270 -27.52 16.72 12.02
CA ASP A 270 -28.63 16.70 11.07
C ASP A 270 -28.37 17.57 9.83
N LEU A 271 -27.45 18.53 9.89
CA LEU A 271 -27.07 19.35 8.76
C LEU A 271 -26.31 18.55 7.66
N TYR A 272 -25.70 17.42 8.02
CA TYR A 272 -24.96 16.58 7.10
C TYR A 272 -25.39 15.10 7.15
N PRO A 273 -26.67 14.81 6.77
CA PRO A 273 -27.28 13.50 6.99
C PRO A 273 -26.63 12.37 6.16
N ASP A 274 -25.95 12.72 5.09
CA ASP A 274 -25.31 11.75 4.19
C ASP A 274 -23.80 11.62 4.40
N ALA A 275 -23.20 12.35 5.35
CA ALA A 275 -21.76 12.35 5.59
C ALA A 275 -21.20 10.93 5.82
N GLU A 276 -21.85 10.15 6.68
CA GLU A 276 -21.39 8.79 7.01
C GLU A 276 -21.48 7.84 5.81
N LYS A 277 -22.51 7.97 4.97
CA LYS A 277 -22.64 7.19 3.73
C LYS A 277 -21.55 7.51 2.71
N GLN A 278 -21.02 8.73 2.78
CA GLN A 278 -19.94 9.22 1.93
C GLN A 278 -18.54 8.93 2.50
N GLY A 279 -18.45 8.18 3.60
CA GLY A 279 -17.18 7.84 4.23
C GLY A 279 -16.58 9.02 5.01
N SER A 280 -17.43 9.95 5.49
CA SER A 280 -17.07 11.13 6.27
C SER A 280 -17.86 11.19 7.58
N ASN A 281 -17.86 12.32 8.26
CA ASN A 281 -18.78 12.62 9.36
C ASN A 281 -19.15 14.11 9.36
N PRO A 282 -20.25 14.51 10.06
CA PRO A 282 -20.71 15.89 10.09
C PRO A 282 -19.66 16.91 10.49
N GLY A 283 -18.78 16.60 11.45
CA GLY A 283 -17.72 17.52 11.90
C GLY A 283 -16.63 17.72 10.84
N ILE A 284 -16.31 16.69 10.07
CA ILE A 284 -15.37 16.79 8.93
C ILE A 284 -15.96 17.66 7.84
N GLU A 285 -17.23 17.42 7.47
CA GLU A 285 -17.90 18.19 6.41
C GLU A 285 -18.03 19.68 6.79
N ALA A 286 -18.38 19.97 8.03
CA ALA A 286 -18.38 21.34 8.55
C ALA A 286 -16.99 22.01 8.50
N THR A 287 -15.95 21.26 8.87
CA THR A 287 -14.56 21.76 8.77
C THR A 287 -14.15 21.96 7.31
N ARG A 288 -14.56 21.06 6.40
CA ARG A 288 -14.34 21.20 4.95
C ARG A 288 -14.98 22.49 4.43
N ASP A 289 -16.24 22.75 4.75
CA ASP A 289 -16.96 23.94 4.34
C ASP A 289 -16.28 25.23 4.83
N ALA A 290 -15.82 25.25 6.10
CA ALA A 290 -15.09 26.38 6.63
C ALA A 290 -13.73 26.57 5.93
N VAL A 291 -13.00 25.50 5.67
CA VAL A 291 -11.69 25.57 4.99
C VAL A 291 -11.86 26.00 3.53
N GLU A 292 -12.89 25.54 2.84
CA GLU A 292 -13.27 26.02 1.48
C GLU A 292 -13.59 27.52 1.52
N GLY A 293 -14.38 27.97 2.48
CA GLY A 293 -14.71 29.38 2.65
C GLY A 293 -13.48 30.25 2.90
N VAL A 294 -12.56 29.80 3.76
CA VAL A 294 -11.32 30.49 4.10
C VAL A 294 -10.37 30.57 2.90
N THR A 295 -10.16 29.46 2.19
CA THR A 295 -9.12 29.35 1.17
C THR A 295 -9.60 29.68 -0.23
N GLY A 296 -10.91 29.59 -0.48
CA GLY A 296 -11.50 29.68 -1.81
C GLY A 296 -11.19 28.46 -2.70
N LEU A 297 -10.75 27.33 -2.12
CA LEU A 297 -10.44 26.11 -2.83
C LEU A 297 -11.55 25.08 -2.63
N LYS A 298 -12.02 24.43 -3.69
CA LYS A 298 -12.92 23.28 -3.57
C LYS A 298 -12.10 22.05 -3.17
N ILE A 299 -12.52 21.35 -2.11
CA ILE A 299 -11.82 20.21 -1.53
C ILE A 299 -12.50 18.92 -1.99
N GLN A 300 -11.75 18.04 -2.67
CA GLN A 300 -12.27 16.80 -3.20
C GLN A 300 -12.23 15.64 -2.20
N SER A 301 -11.23 15.64 -1.32
CA SER A 301 -11.06 14.56 -0.35
C SER A 301 -10.45 15.06 0.94
N TYR A 302 -10.58 14.27 1.98
CA TYR A 302 -9.90 14.52 3.25
C TYR A 302 -9.10 13.31 3.72
N VAL A 303 -8.15 13.56 4.60
CA VAL A 303 -7.43 12.56 5.40
C VAL A 303 -7.36 13.10 6.83
N GLN A 304 -7.97 12.40 7.76
CA GLN A 304 -7.84 12.68 9.19
C GLN A 304 -6.99 11.60 9.84
N ILE A 305 -5.99 12.02 10.62
CA ILE A 305 -5.07 11.12 11.33
C ILE A 305 -5.10 11.52 12.81
N ASP A 306 -5.31 10.56 13.69
CA ASP A 306 -5.10 10.75 15.11
C ASP A 306 -3.60 10.81 15.45
N MET A 307 -3.23 11.51 16.54
CA MET A 307 -1.83 11.71 16.90
C MET A 307 -1.12 10.42 17.35
N SER A 308 -1.83 9.48 18.00
CA SER A 308 -1.23 8.21 18.43
C SER A 308 -0.87 7.35 17.22
N GLU A 309 -1.70 7.39 16.20
CA GLU A 309 -1.55 6.64 14.96
C GLU A 309 -0.55 7.29 14.02
N PHE A 310 -0.42 8.61 14.07
CA PHE A 310 0.65 9.30 13.38
C PHE A 310 2.03 8.74 13.76
N ALA A 311 2.27 8.47 15.04
CA ALA A 311 3.51 7.84 15.49
C ALA A 311 3.69 6.44 14.87
N SER A 312 2.64 5.62 14.88
CA SER A 312 2.65 4.28 14.30
C SER A 312 2.89 4.30 12.79
N LEU A 313 2.30 5.27 12.07
CA LEU A 313 2.53 5.48 10.64
C LEU A 313 3.99 5.83 10.35
N ILE A 314 4.58 6.75 11.11
CA ILE A 314 5.99 7.12 10.95
C ILE A 314 6.91 5.92 11.20
N ASP A 315 6.65 5.12 12.24
CA ASP A 315 7.43 3.91 12.53
C ASP A 315 7.29 2.86 11.42
N ALA A 316 6.08 2.67 10.91
CA ALA A 316 5.83 1.78 9.77
C ALA A 316 6.58 2.23 8.49
N LEU A 317 6.77 3.53 8.30
CA LEU A 317 7.59 4.08 7.22
C LEU A 317 9.10 3.98 7.48
N GLY A 318 9.51 3.62 8.69
CA GLY A 318 10.92 3.49 9.09
C GLY A 318 11.52 4.75 9.69
N GLY A 319 10.67 5.62 10.24
CA GLY A 319 11.08 6.90 10.81
C GLY A 319 11.11 8.04 9.80
N VAL A 320 11.35 9.25 10.27
CA VAL A 320 11.48 10.45 9.44
C VAL A 320 12.75 11.24 9.79
N ARG A 321 13.48 11.71 8.78
CA ARG A 321 14.72 12.51 8.98
C ARG A 321 14.36 13.99 8.99
N ILE A 322 14.65 14.65 10.12
CA ILE A 322 14.35 16.07 10.38
C ILE A 322 15.60 16.76 10.94
N THR A 323 15.87 17.99 10.48
CA THR A 323 16.85 18.87 11.08
C THR A 323 16.21 19.64 12.22
N ILE A 324 16.60 19.36 13.45
CA ILE A 324 16.05 19.98 14.67
C ILE A 324 16.81 21.27 14.92
N LYS A 325 16.10 22.42 14.87
CA LYS A 325 16.70 23.76 14.95
C LYS A 325 16.92 24.24 16.37
N GLN A 326 16.17 23.70 17.32
CA GLN A 326 16.24 24.04 18.74
C GLN A 326 15.91 22.82 19.59
N ASP A 327 16.39 22.82 20.84
CA ASP A 327 16.07 21.75 21.78
C ASP A 327 14.58 21.75 22.12
N LEU A 328 13.95 20.59 22.01
CA LEU A 328 12.52 20.41 22.31
C LEU A 328 12.35 19.27 23.31
N PRO A 329 11.55 19.43 24.38
CA PRO A 329 11.29 18.34 25.32
C PRO A 329 10.38 17.30 24.72
N ILE A 330 10.63 16.06 25.10
CA ILE A 330 9.74 14.93 24.87
C ILE A 330 8.86 14.79 26.12
N GLY A 331 7.60 15.15 26.04
CA GLY A 331 6.75 15.35 27.20
C GLY A 331 6.80 16.81 27.72
N GLY A 332 6.29 17.00 28.91
CA GLY A 332 6.22 18.34 29.53
C GLY A 332 5.05 19.19 29.01
N GLN A 333 4.86 20.32 29.67
CA GLN A 333 3.86 21.32 29.32
C GLN A 333 4.51 22.47 28.52
N ARG A 334 3.70 23.43 28.09
CA ARG A 334 4.16 24.54 27.23
C ARG A 334 5.33 25.34 27.86
N ASP A 335 5.21 25.65 29.12
CA ASP A 335 6.15 26.52 29.83
C ASP A 335 6.93 25.79 30.93
N ASP A 336 6.66 24.49 31.11
CA ASP A 336 7.30 23.62 32.09
C ASP A 336 7.73 22.31 31.46
N ALA A 337 9.03 22.04 31.46
CA ALA A 337 9.63 20.81 30.98
C ALA A 337 10.09 19.89 32.14
N SER A 338 9.64 20.13 33.37
CA SER A 338 10.02 19.29 34.53
C SER A 338 9.63 17.83 34.35
N ASP A 339 8.50 17.57 33.67
CA ASP A 339 8.01 16.22 33.35
C ASP A 339 8.54 15.67 32.01
N ALA A 340 9.55 16.30 31.41
CA ALA A 340 10.11 15.85 30.15
C ALA A 340 10.80 14.50 30.33
N ARG A 341 10.40 13.54 29.47
CA ARG A 341 10.96 12.16 29.44
C ARG A 341 12.21 12.05 28.58
N GLY A 342 12.71 13.16 28.05
CA GLY A 342 13.85 13.27 27.18
C GLY A 342 13.84 14.56 26.38
N TRP A 343 14.82 14.73 25.48
CA TRP A 343 14.99 15.91 24.67
C TRP A 343 15.33 15.55 23.23
N LEU A 344 14.68 16.21 22.31
CA LEU A 344 15.10 16.27 20.90
C LEU A 344 16.14 17.40 20.82
N ARG A 345 17.40 17.03 20.60
CA ARG A 345 18.51 18.00 20.60
C ARG A 345 18.66 18.66 19.22
N ALA A 346 18.95 19.95 19.25
CA ALA A 346 19.28 20.69 18.04
C ALA A 346 20.51 20.10 17.37
N SER A 347 20.49 20.05 16.03
CA SER A 347 21.59 19.55 15.22
C SER A 347 21.57 20.18 13.84
N ALA A 348 22.74 20.45 13.28
CA ALA A 348 22.87 20.91 11.90
C ALA A 348 22.54 19.80 10.90
N GLU A 349 22.75 18.54 11.28
CA GLU A 349 22.47 17.38 10.45
C GLU A 349 21.08 16.81 10.72
N PRO A 350 20.40 16.27 9.68
CA PRO A 350 19.10 15.62 9.83
C PRO A 350 19.21 14.37 10.72
N GLN A 351 18.41 14.32 11.78
CA GLN A 351 18.29 13.17 12.67
C GLN A 351 17.12 12.27 12.24
N LEU A 352 17.29 10.96 12.37
CA LEU A 352 16.20 10.00 12.16
C LEU A 352 15.35 9.94 13.41
N LEU A 353 14.13 10.43 13.32
CA LEU A 353 13.15 10.40 14.41
C LEU A 353 12.28 9.15 14.30
N THR A 354 12.06 8.48 15.43
CA THR A 354 11.01 7.48 15.57
C THR A 354 9.64 8.16 15.53
N GLY A 355 8.56 7.37 15.37
CA GLY A 355 7.21 7.90 15.40
C GLY A 355 6.90 8.70 16.67
N TYR A 356 7.30 8.19 17.84
CA TYR A 356 7.16 8.89 19.11
C TYR A 356 7.92 10.22 19.14
N GLN A 357 9.14 10.26 18.67
CA GLN A 357 9.95 11.48 18.60
C GLN A 357 9.37 12.49 17.60
N ALA A 358 8.93 12.02 16.42
CA ALA A 358 8.27 12.86 15.42
C ALA A 358 6.96 13.46 15.94
N LEU A 359 6.19 12.68 16.70
CA LEU A 359 4.98 13.16 17.37
C LEU A 359 5.30 14.30 18.32
N TRP A 360 6.32 14.16 19.18
CA TRP A 360 6.70 15.23 20.08
C TRP A 360 7.30 16.44 19.38
N TYR A 361 8.02 16.25 18.29
CA TYR A 361 8.47 17.35 17.43
C TYR A 361 7.28 18.15 16.87
N ALA A 362 6.21 17.46 16.45
CA ALA A 362 4.99 18.07 15.93
C ALA A 362 4.13 18.73 17.02
N ARG A 363 4.20 18.25 18.28
CA ARG A 363 3.34 18.71 19.39
C ARG A 363 3.96 19.76 20.27
N SER A 364 5.28 19.73 20.48
CA SER A 364 5.95 20.58 21.46
C SER A 364 5.66 22.05 21.23
N ARG A 365 5.35 22.76 22.31
CA ARG A 365 5.17 24.21 22.33
C ARG A 365 6.13 24.89 23.33
N HIS A 366 7.01 24.10 23.94
CA HIS A 366 7.93 24.60 24.94
C HIS A 366 8.86 25.68 24.38
N GLY A 367 8.83 26.86 24.97
CA GLY A 367 9.60 28.01 24.52
C GLY A 367 9.26 28.52 23.11
N THR A 368 8.11 28.10 22.54
CA THR A 368 7.70 28.44 21.17
C THR A 368 6.22 28.75 21.07
N SER A 369 5.83 29.37 19.95
CA SER A 369 4.43 29.68 19.66
C SER A 369 3.66 28.50 19.06
N ASP A 370 2.34 28.61 19.00
CA ASP A 370 1.48 27.67 18.26
C ASP A 370 1.79 27.68 16.75
N TYR A 371 2.23 28.83 16.25
CA TYR A 371 2.65 28.99 14.85
C TYR A 371 3.95 28.23 14.53
N ASP A 372 4.91 28.21 15.48
CA ASP A 372 6.13 27.40 15.30
C ASP A 372 5.81 25.92 15.28
N ARG A 373 4.81 25.47 16.05
CA ARG A 373 4.30 24.10 15.98
C ARG A 373 3.75 23.80 14.58
N MET A 374 2.95 24.68 14.00
CA MET A 374 2.44 24.53 12.62
C MET A 374 3.56 24.39 11.60
N LEU A 375 4.62 25.19 11.72
CA LEU A 375 5.77 25.12 10.83
C LEU A 375 6.47 23.76 10.94
N ARG A 376 6.63 23.23 12.17
CA ARG A 376 7.20 21.89 12.37
C ARG A 376 6.32 20.78 11.78
N GLN A 377 5.01 20.91 11.84
CA GLN A 377 4.09 19.98 11.17
C GLN A 377 4.27 20.00 9.66
N GLN A 378 4.44 21.18 9.05
CA GLN A 378 4.77 21.31 7.62
C GLN A 378 6.14 20.68 7.29
N GLU A 379 7.15 20.87 8.16
CA GLU A 379 8.47 20.25 7.97
C GLU A 379 8.38 18.72 7.94
N ILE A 380 7.59 18.12 8.84
CA ILE A 380 7.34 16.67 8.83
C ILE A 380 6.65 16.22 7.53
N GLN A 381 5.57 16.92 7.13
CA GLN A 381 4.85 16.58 5.90
C GLN A 381 5.80 16.60 4.68
N ALA A 382 6.62 17.64 4.57
CA ALA A 382 7.61 17.76 3.49
C ALA A 382 8.70 16.68 3.57
N ALA A 383 9.17 16.35 4.76
CA ALA A 383 10.18 15.32 4.98
C ALA A 383 9.63 13.92 4.67
N MET A 384 8.40 13.62 5.08
CA MET A 384 7.72 12.36 4.73
C MET A 384 7.64 12.20 3.22
N LEU A 385 7.14 13.20 2.49
CA LEU A 385 7.05 13.13 1.02
C LEU A 385 8.43 12.95 0.38
N LYS A 386 9.44 13.71 0.83
CA LYS A 386 10.80 13.64 0.30
C LYS A 386 11.43 12.25 0.49
N GLN A 387 11.15 11.61 1.62
CA GLN A 387 11.71 10.32 1.99
C GLN A 387 10.86 9.12 1.53
N MET A 388 9.59 9.35 1.19
CA MET A 388 8.70 8.30 0.71
C MET A 388 9.30 7.60 -0.51
N ASP A 389 9.51 6.29 -0.40
CA ASP A 389 9.88 5.42 -1.49
C ASP A 389 8.69 4.50 -1.81
N PRO A 390 8.15 4.54 -3.03
CA PRO A 390 7.03 3.68 -3.41
C PRO A 390 7.26 2.20 -3.16
N ALA A 391 8.49 1.71 -3.34
CA ALA A 391 8.84 0.31 -3.07
C ALA A 391 8.78 0.00 -1.56
N ASN A 392 9.27 0.91 -0.71
CA ASN A 392 9.19 0.76 0.74
C ASN A 392 7.74 0.87 1.25
N VAL A 393 6.95 1.79 0.71
CA VAL A 393 5.52 1.89 1.04
C VAL A 393 4.80 0.60 0.67
N LEU A 394 5.05 0.04 -0.52
CA LEU A 394 4.44 -1.21 -0.96
C LEU A 394 4.87 -2.41 -0.10
N SER A 395 6.17 -2.53 0.22
CA SER A 395 6.69 -3.63 1.04
C SER A 395 6.19 -3.58 2.49
N ARG A 396 5.92 -2.39 3.01
CA ARG A 396 5.41 -2.17 4.38
C ARG A 396 3.91 -1.91 4.42
N PHE A 397 3.24 -2.02 3.28
CA PHE A 397 1.83 -1.67 3.15
C PHE A 397 0.93 -2.40 4.15
N GLN A 398 1.18 -3.68 4.41
CA GLN A 398 0.42 -4.43 5.42
C GLN A 398 0.61 -3.88 6.83
N GLN A 399 1.83 -3.46 7.19
CA GLN A 399 2.12 -2.85 8.50
C GLN A 399 1.46 -1.48 8.61
N ILE A 400 1.54 -0.67 7.56
CA ILE A 400 0.87 0.63 7.47
C ILE A 400 -0.64 0.45 7.57
N ALA A 401 -1.21 -0.47 6.80
CA ALA A 401 -2.64 -0.72 6.78
C ALA A 401 -3.18 -1.32 8.09
N SER A 402 -2.43 -2.22 8.74
CA SER A 402 -2.83 -2.76 10.04
C SER A 402 -2.70 -1.73 11.17
N ALA A 403 -1.71 -0.84 11.09
CA ALA A 403 -1.60 0.30 12.00
C ALA A 403 -2.69 1.35 11.77
N SER A 404 -3.30 1.40 10.59
CA SER A 404 -4.20 2.49 10.17
C SER A 404 -5.69 2.13 10.18
N LYS A 405 -6.07 0.89 10.45
CA LYS A 405 -7.47 0.41 10.31
C LYS A 405 -8.51 1.15 11.17
N GLU A 406 -8.11 1.70 12.30
CA GLU A 406 -9.01 2.46 13.19
C GLU A 406 -8.66 3.95 13.25
N LEU A 407 -7.68 4.41 12.47
CA LEU A 407 -6.79 5.49 12.84
C LEU A 407 -6.63 6.54 11.73
N VAL A 408 -6.97 6.18 10.49
CA VAL A 408 -7.04 7.11 9.35
C VAL A 408 -8.45 7.08 8.82
N LEU A 409 -9.15 8.19 8.98
CA LEU A 409 -10.45 8.41 8.33
C LEU A 409 -10.20 9.14 7.01
N THR A 410 -10.79 8.66 5.93
CA THR A 410 -10.66 9.29 4.62
C THR A 410 -11.82 8.92 3.69
N ASP A 411 -12.24 9.87 2.86
CA ASP A 411 -13.17 9.66 1.76
C ASP A 411 -12.44 9.47 0.41
N VAL A 412 -11.10 9.40 0.42
CA VAL A 412 -10.33 9.16 -0.80
C VAL A 412 -10.80 7.87 -1.47
N PRO A 413 -11.24 7.93 -2.75
CA PRO A 413 -11.63 6.73 -3.46
C PRO A 413 -10.46 5.78 -3.69
N SER A 414 -10.66 4.48 -3.48
CA SER A 414 -9.60 3.47 -3.73
C SER A 414 -9.07 3.52 -5.17
N GLY A 415 -9.92 3.84 -6.15
CA GLY A 415 -9.54 4.04 -7.54
C GLY A 415 -8.61 5.23 -7.79
N MET A 416 -8.54 6.21 -6.86
CA MET A 416 -7.66 7.38 -6.95
C MET A 416 -6.25 7.12 -6.43
N LEU A 417 -5.99 5.99 -5.76
CA LEU A 417 -4.68 5.70 -5.15
C LEU A 417 -3.54 5.71 -6.17
N SER A 418 -3.77 5.17 -7.38
CA SER A 418 -2.77 5.18 -8.45
C SER A 418 -2.45 6.60 -8.92
N VAL A 419 -3.47 7.45 -9.04
CA VAL A 419 -3.32 8.86 -9.45
C VAL A 419 -2.54 9.63 -8.39
N TYR A 420 -2.95 9.50 -7.12
CA TYR A 420 -2.26 10.19 -6.03
C TYR A 420 -0.84 9.68 -5.81
N LEU A 421 -0.58 8.39 -6.00
CA LEU A 421 0.79 7.86 -5.92
C LEU A 421 1.67 8.41 -7.05
N GLU A 422 1.16 8.48 -8.29
CA GLU A 422 1.90 9.10 -9.40
C GLU A 422 2.18 10.57 -9.14
N LEU A 423 1.18 11.32 -8.66
CA LEU A 423 1.34 12.73 -8.29
C LEU A 423 2.32 12.91 -7.12
N ALA A 424 2.30 12.04 -6.12
CA ALA A 424 3.26 12.05 -5.01
C ALA A 424 4.71 11.81 -5.49
N ILE A 425 4.91 10.91 -6.47
CA ILE A 425 6.22 10.68 -7.09
C ILE A 425 6.71 11.94 -7.85
N LYS A 426 5.81 12.62 -8.57
CA LYS A 426 6.12 13.89 -9.24
C LYS A 426 6.41 14.98 -8.21
N ALA A 427 5.57 15.12 -7.18
CA ALA A 427 5.72 16.09 -6.10
C ALA A 427 7.02 15.89 -5.33
N LYS A 428 7.44 14.65 -5.07
CA LYS A 428 8.73 14.34 -4.43
C LYS A 428 9.92 14.96 -5.15
N LYS A 429 9.91 14.97 -6.49
CA LYS A 429 10.98 15.55 -7.32
C LYS A 429 10.98 17.08 -7.28
N LEU A 430 9.80 17.70 -7.17
CA LEU A 430 9.62 19.15 -7.21
C LEU A 430 9.67 19.80 -5.82
N GLY A 431 9.45 19.01 -4.76
CA GLY A 431 9.27 19.48 -3.39
C GLY A 431 7.90 20.11 -3.17
N ILE A 432 7.53 20.25 -1.88
CA ILE A 432 6.32 20.96 -1.45
C ILE A 432 6.68 22.42 -1.14
N LYS A 433 5.87 23.34 -1.62
CA LYS A 433 5.91 24.75 -1.20
C LYS A 433 4.88 24.97 -0.11
N ASN A 434 5.28 25.64 0.98
CA ASN A 434 4.46 25.81 2.17
C ASN A 434 3.99 27.24 2.32
N LEU A 435 2.69 27.44 2.49
CA LEU A 435 2.06 28.69 2.88
C LEU A 435 1.40 28.52 4.26
N ALA A 436 1.86 29.24 5.27
CA ALA A 436 1.21 29.30 6.56
C ALA A 436 0.44 30.62 6.72
N LEU A 437 -0.83 30.56 7.08
CA LEU A 437 -1.69 31.72 7.31
C LEU A 437 -1.46 32.26 8.75
N VAL A 438 -0.29 32.82 8.98
CA VAL A 438 0.19 33.26 10.29
C VAL A 438 0.64 34.71 10.27
N PRO A 439 0.72 35.40 11.44
CA PRO A 439 1.10 36.82 11.52
C PRO A 439 2.44 37.13 10.83
N LYS A 440 3.43 36.24 10.95
CA LYS A 440 4.73 36.36 10.29
C LYS A 440 4.63 36.54 8.76
N ASN A 441 3.58 35.99 8.17
CA ASN A 441 3.30 36.07 6.74
C ASN A 441 2.24 37.14 6.41
N GLY A 442 1.88 37.97 7.39
CA GLY A 442 0.94 39.08 7.25
C GLY A 442 -0.54 38.69 7.32
N PHE A 443 -0.86 37.57 7.99
CA PHE A 443 -2.23 37.11 8.21
C PHE A 443 -2.54 37.11 9.71
N GLU A 444 -3.63 37.77 10.09
CA GLU A 444 -4.04 37.89 11.48
C GLU A 444 -5.20 36.96 11.79
N PRO A 445 -4.99 35.83 12.54
CA PRO A 445 -6.03 34.84 12.82
C PRO A 445 -7.22 35.35 13.62
N ASP A 446 -7.02 36.38 14.45
CA ASP A 446 -8.07 36.96 15.30
C ASP A 446 -8.92 38.01 14.56
N ALA A 447 -8.37 38.61 13.50
CA ALA A 447 -9.03 39.57 12.64
C ALA A 447 -8.73 39.32 11.17
N PRO A 448 -9.13 38.15 10.65
CA PRO A 448 -8.74 37.70 9.32
C PRO A 448 -9.41 38.53 8.21
N ASP A 449 -8.61 38.87 7.20
CA ASP A 449 -9.08 39.38 5.94
C ASP A 449 -9.13 38.20 4.93
N PHE A 450 -10.32 37.66 4.70
CA PHE A 450 -10.51 36.48 3.88
C PHE A 450 -10.29 36.74 2.38
N ASP A 451 -10.51 37.95 1.89
CA ASP A 451 -10.25 38.28 0.50
C ASP A 451 -8.75 38.34 0.25
N LYS A 452 -7.99 38.93 1.18
CA LYS A 452 -6.53 38.89 1.18
C LYS A 452 -6.01 37.44 1.25
N ILE A 453 -6.60 36.59 2.12
CA ILE A 453 -6.20 35.18 2.25
C ILE A 453 -6.43 34.44 0.93
N ARG A 454 -7.63 34.55 0.32
CA ARG A 454 -7.96 33.88 -0.95
C ARG A 454 -7.06 34.35 -2.08
N GLY A 455 -6.81 35.67 -2.19
CA GLY A 455 -5.89 36.24 -3.17
C GLY A 455 -4.46 35.75 -3.00
N ALA A 456 -3.98 35.63 -1.76
CA ALA A 456 -2.66 35.10 -1.45
C ALA A 456 -2.57 33.58 -1.79
N VAL A 457 -3.59 32.81 -1.47
CA VAL A 457 -3.68 31.37 -1.81
C VAL A 457 -3.58 31.18 -3.33
N GLN A 458 -4.37 31.90 -4.12
CA GLN A 458 -4.34 31.82 -5.58
C GLN A 458 -2.97 32.23 -6.14
N THR A 459 -2.40 33.33 -5.64
CA THR A 459 -1.07 33.79 -6.03
C THR A 459 0.01 32.75 -5.71
N PHE A 460 -0.07 32.15 -4.53
CA PHE A 460 0.90 31.16 -4.09
C PHE A 460 0.80 29.86 -4.89
N ILE A 461 -0.40 29.43 -5.24
CA ILE A 461 -0.64 28.29 -6.13
C ILE A 461 -0.03 28.55 -7.51
N ALA A 462 -0.21 29.74 -8.06
CA ALA A 462 0.28 30.10 -9.38
C ALA A 462 1.80 30.27 -9.41
N LYS A 463 2.37 31.03 -8.46
CA LYS A 463 3.77 31.48 -8.47
C LYS A 463 4.68 30.67 -7.52
N GLY A 464 4.10 30.00 -6.53
CA GLY A 464 4.84 29.29 -5.46
C GLY A 464 5.57 30.20 -4.48
N LYS A 465 5.16 31.46 -4.39
CA LYS A 465 5.63 32.46 -3.40
C LYS A 465 4.54 33.51 -3.20
N LEU A 466 4.55 34.17 -2.05
CA LEU A 466 3.77 35.39 -1.84
C LEU A 466 4.33 36.52 -2.73
N SER A 467 3.47 37.37 -3.21
CA SER A 467 3.85 38.56 -4.02
C SER A 467 4.54 39.59 -3.16
#